data_415e87ad3fb6b5bc4cd55f1724c54a68
#
_entry.id   415e87ad3fb6b5bc4cd55f1724c54a68
#
_cell.length_a   1.000
_cell.length_b   1.000
_cell.length_c   1.000
_cell.angle_alpha   90.00
_cell.angle_beta   90.00
_cell.angle_gamma   90.00
#
_symmetry.space_group_name_H-M   'P 1'
#
loop_
_entity.id
_entity.type
_entity.pdbx_description
1 polymer ?
#
loop_
_entity_poly.entity_id
_entity_poly.type
_entity_poly.pdbx_seq_one_letter_code
_entity_poly.pdbx_strand_id
1 'polypeptide(L)' 'MTREEVFQKLNSVFQDVFDDDTIAVCDETTAADIEDWDSLEHINLMVAVEKAFGMKFSMAEVTGLKNVGEMVDVILKRQ' A
#
# COMPACT_ATOMS: atom_id res chain seq x y z
N MET A 1 -0.19 10.93 11.43
CA MET A 1 0.90 9.93 11.39
C MET A 1 2.10 10.49 10.65
N THR A 2 3.29 10.11 11.06
CA THR A 2 4.49 10.43 10.28
C THR A 2 4.60 9.47 9.10
N ARG A 3 5.42 9.83 8.11
CA ARG A 3 5.68 8.96 6.96
C ARG A 3 6.26 7.62 7.41
N GLU A 4 7.15 7.64 8.39
CA GLU A 4 7.73 6.42 8.95
C GLU A 4 6.68 5.51 9.59
N GLU A 5 5.75 6.08 10.35
CA GLU A 5 4.66 5.32 10.96
C GLU A 5 3.75 4.69 9.89
N VAL A 6 3.50 5.43 8.81
CA VAL A 6 2.71 4.90 7.69
C VAL A 6 3.42 3.71 7.05
N PHE A 7 4.73 3.81 6.82
CA PHE A 7 5.50 2.70 6.26
C PHE A 7 5.50 1.47 7.16
N GLN A 8 5.63 1.67 8.47
CA GLN A 8 5.59 0.55 9.42
C GLN A 8 4.27 -0.20 9.34
N LYS A 9 3.17 0.54 9.30
CA LYS A 9 1.84 -0.05 9.21
C LYS A 9 1.60 -0.70 7.85
N LEU A 10 2.06 -0.05 6.77
CA LEU A 10 1.96 -0.60 5.43
C LEU A 10 2.73 -1.90 5.28
N ASN A 11 3.93 -2.00 5.86
CA ASN A 11 4.69 -3.25 5.81
C ASN A 11 3.87 -4.41 6.38
N SER A 12 3.19 -4.21 7.50
CA SER A 12 2.32 -5.23 8.08
C SER A 12 1.18 -5.60 7.14
N VAL A 13 0.56 -4.61 6.50
CA VAL A 13 -0.52 -4.86 5.55
C VAL A 13 -0.03 -5.66 4.34
N PHE A 14 1.11 -5.27 3.76
CA PHE A 14 1.70 -5.98 2.63
C PHE A 14 2.05 -7.42 3.00
N GLN A 15 2.65 -7.61 4.17
CA GLN A 15 3.02 -8.94 4.65
C GLN A 15 1.80 -9.84 4.80
N ASP A 16 0.70 -9.30 5.31
CA ASP A 16 -0.54 -10.05 5.50
C ASP A 16 -1.20 -10.38 4.15
N VAL A 17 -1.29 -9.42 3.26
CA VAL A 17 -1.96 -9.60 1.97
C VAL A 17 -1.23 -10.62 1.10
N PHE A 18 0.11 -10.55 1.08
CA PHE A 18 0.92 -11.43 0.24
C PHE A 18 1.44 -12.66 0.98
N ASP A 19 1.08 -12.81 2.25
CA ASP A 19 1.50 -13.92 3.10
C ASP A 19 3.02 -14.12 3.05
N ASP A 20 3.76 -13.02 3.23
CA ASP A 20 5.21 -13.01 3.13
C ASP A 20 5.78 -11.99 4.11
N ASP A 21 6.29 -12.45 5.24
CA ASP A 21 6.80 -11.60 6.31
C ASP A 21 8.17 -11.00 6.02
N THR A 22 8.75 -11.31 4.85
CA THR A 22 10.02 -10.71 4.43
C THR A 22 9.83 -9.40 3.66
N ILE A 23 8.58 -9.05 3.28
CA ILE A 23 8.32 -7.83 2.52
C ILE A 23 8.62 -6.60 3.36
N ALA A 24 9.42 -5.70 2.79
CA ALA A 24 9.68 -4.38 3.35
C ALA A 24 9.59 -3.37 2.20
N VAL A 25 8.58 -2.51 2.23
CA VAL A 25 8.34 -1.56 1.15
C VAL A 25 9.01 -0.22 1.43
N CYS A 26 9.36 0.50 0.37
CA CYS A 26 9.92 1.85 0.44
C CYS A 26 9.25 2.71 -0.64
N ASP A 27 9.66 3.97 -0.73
CA ASP A 27 9.07 4.92 -1.68
C ASP A 27 9.12 4.41 -3.11
N GLU A 28 10.20 3.76 -3.50
CA GLU A 28 10.43 3.31 -4.88
C GLU A 28 9.80 1.94 -5.19
N THR A 29 9.25 1.25 -4.19
CA THR A 29 8.68 -0.09 -4.41
C THR A 29 7.50 -0.03 -5.38
N THR A 30 7.53 -0.91 -6.39
CA THR A 30 6.48 -1.02 -7.39
C THR A 30 5.91 -2.43 -7.43
N ALA A 31 4.82 -2.62 -8.17
CA ALA A 31 4.23 -3.94 -8.35
C ALA A 31 5.21 -4.94 -9.00
N ALA A 32 6.16 -4.44 -9.79
CA ALA A 32 7.18 -5.30 -10.38
C ALA A 32 8.16 -5.87 -9.37
N ASP A 33 8.27 -5.24 -8.21
CA ASP A 33 9.21 -5.66 -7.16
C ASP A 33 8.65 -6.78 -6.27
N ILE A 34 7.34 -7.01 -6.32
CA ILE A 34 6.67 -8.02 -5.49
C ILE A 34 5.96 -9.00 -6.43
N GLU A 35 6.41 -10.25 -6.41
CA GLU A 35 6.02 -11.27 -7.38
C GLU A 35 4.51 -11.46 -7.50
N ASP A 36 3.81 -11.50 -6.37
CA ASP A 36 2.38 -11.81 -6.36
C ASP A 36 1.49 -10.57 -6.51
N TRP A 37 2.06 -9.40 -6.69
CA TRP A 37 1.31 -8.14 -6.80
C TRP A 37 0.87 -7.92 -8.24
N ASP A 38 -0.28 -8.49 -8.58
CA ASP A 38 -0.93 -8.32 -9.88
C ASP A 38 -2.17 -7.43 -9.74
N SER A 39 -2.94 -7.30 -10.82
CA SER A 39 -4.12 -6.43 -10.84
C SER A 39 -5.19 -6.86 -9.83
N LEU A 40 -5.37 -8.15 -9.64
CA LEU A 40 -6.35 -8.66 -8.68
C LEU A 40 -5.88 -8.41 -7.25
N GLU A 41 -4.63 -8.74 -6.97
CA GLU A 41 -4.07 -8.53 -5.63
C GLU A 41 -3.97 -7.03 -5.29
N HIS A 42 -3.81 -6.18 -6.30
CA HIS A 42 -3.82 -4.74 -6.08
C HIS A 42 -5.14 -4.27 -5.46
N ILE A 43 -6.26 -4.78 -5.95
CA ILE A 43 -7.57 -4.45 -5.39
C ILE A 43 -7.68 -4.95 -3.95
N ASN A 44 -7.25 -6.18 -3.69
CA ASN A 44 -7.27 -6.74 -2.33
C ASN A 44 -6.38 -5.92 -1.39
N LEU A 45 -5.21 -5.52 -1.87
CA LEU A 45 -4.27 -4.69 -1.11
C LEU A 45 -4.90 -3.35 -0.76
N MET A 46 -5.55 -2.68 -1.72
CA MET A 46 -6.14 -1.37 -1.47
C MET A 46 -7.26 -1.46 -0.43
N VAL A 47 -8.10 -2.51 -0.48
CA VAL A 47 -9.13 -2.73 0.53
C VAL A 47 -8.50 -2.92 1.92
N ALA A 48 -7.43 -3.69 2.01
CA ALA A 48 -6.72 -3.91 3.28
C ALA A 48 -6.12 -2.62 3.82
N VAL A 49 -5.53 -1.80 2.94
CA VAL A 49 -4.97 -0.50 3.32
C VAL A 49 -6.06 0.44 3.82
N GLU A 50 -7.19 0.50 3.13
CA GLU A 50 -8.32 1.31 3.56
C GLU A 50 -8.78 0.95 4.96
N LYS A 51 -8.88 -0.34 5.24
CA LYS A 51 -9.29 -0.82 6.58
C LYS A 51 -8.25 -0.49 7.64
N ALA A 52 -6.98 -0.66 7.31
CA ALA A 52 -5.90 -0.44 8.26
C ALA A 52 -5.78 1.03 8.66
N PHE A 53 -6.03 1.95 7.75
CA PHE A 53 -5.88 3.38 7.99
C PHE A 53 -7.22 4.11 8.18
N GLY A 54 -8.35 3.40 8.08
CA GLY A 54 -9.67 4.00 8.28
C GLY A 54 -10.00 5.06 7.24
N MET A 55 -9.65 4.83 5.98
CA MET A 55 -9.85 5.78 4.89
C MET A 55 -10.35 5.06 3.64
N LYS A 56 -10.68 5.85 2.61
CA LYS A 56 -11.07 5.34 1.31
C LYS A 56 -10.23 5.98 0.20
N PHE A 57 -9.89 5.18 -0.81
CA PHE A 57 -9.27 5.68 -2.05
C PHE A 57 -10.34 5.89 -3.10
N SER A 58 -10.17 6.91 -3.94
CA SER A 58 -10.98 7.03 -5.15
C SER A 58 -10.46 6.03 -6.19
N MET A 59 -11.29 5.72 -7.18
CA MET A 59 -10.89 4.80 -8.25
C MET A 59 -9.67 5.34 -9.01
N ALA A 60 -9.64 6.65 -9.26
CA ALA A 60 -8.51 7.29 -9.92
C ALA A 60 -7.22 7.13 -9.11
N GLU A 61 -7.31 7.21 -7.79
CA GLU A 61 -6.15 7.00 -6.92
C GLU A 61 -5.68 5.55 -6.96
N VAL A 62 -6.61 4.59 -6.90
CA VAL A 62 -6.26 3.17 -6.95
C VAL A 62 -5.49 2.83 -8.23
N THR A 63 -5.99 3.31 -9.38
CA THR A 63 -5.41 2.99 -10.68
C THR A 63 -4.20 3.83 -11.02
N GLY A 64 -4.04 4.98 -10.38
CA GLY A 64 -2.97 5.94 -10.70
C GLY A 64 -1.69 5.79 -9.89
N LEU A 65 -1.66 4.87 -8.92
CA LEU A 65 -0.48 4.69 -8.07
C LEU A 65 0.64 4.00 -8.85
N LYS A 66 1.78 4.65 -8.94
CA LYS A 66 2.96 4.12 -9.65
C LYS A 66 3.92 3.39 -8.73
N ASN A 67 3.93 3.76 -7.46
CA ASN A 67 4.82 3.15 -6.45
C ASN A 67 4.21 3.32 -5.07
N VAL A 68 4.82 2.70 -4.09
CA VAL A 68 4.34 2.77 -2.69
C VAL A 68 4.46 4.19 -2.14
N GLY A 69 5.46 4.94 -2.57
CA GLY A 69 5.62 6.33 -2.14
C GLY A 69 4.39 7.18 -2.45
N GLU A 70 3.80 7.00 -3.63
CA GLU A 70 2.57 7.71 -4.00
C GLU A 70 1.39 7.26 -3.13
N MET A 71 1.33 5.98 -2.80
CA MET A 71 0.32 5.45 -1.88
C MET A 71 0.44 6.12 -0.50
N VAL A 72 1.65 6.22 0.01
CA VAL A 72 1.92 6.87 1.30
C VAL A 72 1.51 8.34 1.25
N ASP A 73 1.80 9.03 0.14
CA ASP A 73 1.41 10.43 -0.03
C ASP A 73 -0.11 10.61 0.11
N VAL A 74 -0.89 9.72 -0.52
CA VAL A 74 -2.35 9.77 -0.43
C VAL A 74 -2.81 9.50 1.01
N ILE A 75 -2.23 8.52 1.66
CA ILE A 75 -2.58 8.18 3.04
C ILE A 75 -2.32 9.38 3.96
N LEU A 76 -1.15 9.98 3.86
CA LEU A 76 -0.80 11.14 4.69
C LEU A 76 -1.73 12.32 4.46
N LYS A 77 -2.16 12.52 3.23
CA LYS A 77 -3.06 13.60 2.87
C LYS A 77 -4.43 13.47 3.53
N ARG A 78 -4.83 12.24 3.86
CA ARG A 78 -6.15 11.93 4.42
C ARG A 78 -6.15 11.62 5.90
N GLN A 79 -5.00 11.65 6.53
CA GLN A 79 -4.90 11.42 7.98
C GLN A 79 -5.01 12.71 8.78
#